data_71f3f6f461248f0824893079a2caf7dc
#
_entry.id   71f3f6f461248f0824893079a2caf7dc
#
_cell.length_a   1.000
_cell.length_b   1.000
_cell.length_c   1.000
_cell.angle_alpha   90.00
_cell.angle_beta   90.00
_cell.angle_gamma   90.00
#
_symmetry.space_group_name_H-M   'P 1'
#
loop_
_entity.id
_entity.type
_entity.pdbx_description
1 polymer ?
#
loop_
_entity_poly.entity_id
_entity_poly.type
_entity_poly.pdbx_seq_one_letter_code
_entity_poly.pdbx_strand_id
1 'polypeptide(L)'
;VTTFHGTYNFNGSFKKIYNSVMVRSDLIIAGSNFIFSHIKENYSEFMKFKKKFLVIFRGINVDYFDPSTKTESEEKKILKKWELNKEKKIILIPGRLTSWKGQELLIDAINLVKTELGYEAFHVVILGDDQGRDLFKKKLVRKVEQYRLGNQIKFIKHCSDMALAYYVSDIVISPSIEPEAFGRVAVEAQSMEKLI
;
A
#
# COMPACT_ATOMS: atom_id res chain seq x y z
N VAL A 1 -24.27 -0.93 -14.03
CA VAL A 1 -23.56 -1.09 -12.74
C VAL A 1 -22.20 -0.42 -12.82
N THR A 2 -21.83 0.35 -11.81
CA THR A 2 -20.48 0.92 -11.67
C THR A 2 -19.92 0.61 -10.29
N THR A 3 -18.59 0.47 -10.20
CA THR A 3 -17.88 0.26 -8.94
C THR A 3 -16.83 1.34 -8.74
N PHE A 4 -16.94 2.06 -7.63
CA PHE A 4 -15.92 3.03 -7.21
C PHE A 4 -14.79 2.31 -6.49
N HIS A 5 -13.60 2.35 -7.08
CA HIS A 5 -12.38 1.73 -6.55
C HIS A 5 -11.46 2.71 -5.80
N GLY A 6 -11.75 3.99 -5.84
CA GLY A 6 -10.97 5.06 -5.22
C GLY A 6 -11.76 6.35 -5.17
N THR A 7 -11.17 7.40 -4.60
CA THR A 7 -11.80 8.72 -4.47
C THR A 7 -11.91 9.46 -5.81
N TYR A 8 -11.09 9.10 -6.80
CA TYR A 8 -11.03 9.80 -8.08
C TYR A 8 -10.93 11.32 -7.88
N ASN A 9 -10.01 11.75 -7.03
CA ASN A 9 -9.78 13.15 -6.70
C ASN A 9 -9.71 14.00 -7.97
N PHE A 10 -10.41 15.12 -7.96
CA PHE A 10 -10.52 16.02 -9.10
C PHE A 10 -10.04 17.41 -8.71
N ASN A 11 -9.18 17.98 -9.56
CA ASN A 11 -8.85 19.39 -9.52
C ASN A 11 -9.60 20.06 -10.68
N GLY A 12 -10.69 20.80 -10.34
CA GLY A 12 -11.51 21.53 -11.30
C GLY A 12 -12.78 20.82 -11.79
N SER A 13 -13.71 21.63 -12.27
CA SER A 13 -15.09 21.21 -12.61
C SER A 13 -15.15 20.20 -13.76
N PHE A 14 -14.28 20.30 -14.76
CA PHE A 14 -14.27 19.38 -15.91
C PHE A 14 -13.99 17.92 -15.47
N LYS A 15 -13.00 17.72 -14.61
CA LYS A 15 -12.66 16.38 -14.12
C LYS A 15 -13.77 15.82 -13.24
N LYS A 16 -14.45 16.68 -12.46
CA LYS A 16 -15.62 16.31 -11.66
C LYS A 16 -16.76 15.82 -12.55
N ILE A 17 -17.08 16.56 -13.62
CA ILE A 17 -18.11 16.20 -14.61
C ILE A 17 -17.76 14.86 -15.28
N TYR A 18 -16.51 14.68 -15.71
CA TYR A 18 -16.05 13.44 -16.31
C TYR A 18 -16.23 12.25 -15.36
N ASN A 19 -15.75 12.38 -14.12
CA ASN A 19 -15.88 11.33 -13.10
C ASN A 19 -17.35 11.06 -12.71
N SER A 20 -18.24 12.06 -12.85
CA SER A 20 -19.67 11.92 -12.54
C SER A 20 -20.40 10.87 -13.38
N VAL A 21 -19.82 10.44 -14.51
CA VAL A 21 -20.36 9.34 -15.32
C VAL A 21 -20.54 8.08 -14.47
N MET A 22 -19.65 7.84 -13.51
CA MET A 22 -19.69 6.67 -12.64
C MET A 22 -20.91 6.66 -11.70
N VAL A 23 -21.50 7.80 -11.36
CA VAL A 23 -22.70 7.90 -10.54
C VAL A 23 -24.00 7.96 -11.37
N ARG A 24 -23.92 7.80 -12.69
CA ARG A 24 -25.09 7.81 -13.58
C ARG A 24 -25.70 6.43 -13.82
N SER A 25 -25.05 5.35 -13.38
CA SER A 25 -25.58 3.97 -13.50
C SER A 25 -26.74 3.71 -12.52
N ASP A 26 -27.55 2.68 -12.77
CA ASP A 26 -28.69 2.31 -11.92
C ASP A 26 -28.26 1.70 -10.59
N LEU A 27 -27.11 1.03 -10.58
CA LEU A 27 -26.51 0.45 -9.39
C LEU A 27 -25.06 0.95 -9.25
N ILE A 28 -24.77 1.51 -8.09
CA ILE A 28 -23.45 2.03 -7.73
C ILE A 28 -22.91 1.24 -6.55
N ILE A 29 -21.74 0.65 -6.71
CA ILE A 29 -21.05 -0.12 -5.68
C ILE A 29 -19.89 0.72 -5.15
N ALA A 30 -19.82 0.90 -3.84
CA ALA A 30 -18.70 1.49 -3.12
C ALA A 30 -17.88 0.40 -2.44
N GLY A 31 -16.54 0.43 -2.59
CA GLY A 31 -15.64 -0.56 -2.02
C GLY A 31 -15.43 -0.43 -0.50
N SER A 32 -15.95 0.64 0.13
CA SER A 32 -15.92 0.89 1.57
C SER A 32 -16.92 1.98 1.95
N ASN A 33 -17.20 2.11 3.26
CA ASN A 33 -18.02 3.21 3.79
C ASN A 33 -17.39 4.57 3.52
N PHE A 34 -16.05 4.67 3.57
CA PHE A 34 -15.32 5.88 3.21
C PHE A 34 -15.61 6.29 1.75
N ILE A 35 -15.53 5.36 0.80
CA ILE A 35 -15.85 5.63 -0.61
C ILE A 35 -17.32 5.99 -0.78
N PHE A 36 -18.23 5.34 -0.04
CA PHE A 36 -19.65 5.68 -0.08
C PHE A 36 -19.92 7.13 0.39
N SER A 37 -19.32 7.55 1.50
CA SER A 37 -19.42 8.93 1.99
C SER A 37 -18.83 9.92 0.98
N HIS A 38 -17.64 9.62 0.44
CA HIS A 38 -17.01 10.43 -0.60
C HIS A 38 -17.90 10.63 -1.84
N ILE A 39 -18.61 9.57 -2.30
CA ILE A 39 -19.55 9.68 -3.42
C ILE A 39 -20.70 10.61 -3.07
N LYS A 40 -21.29 10.47 -1.88
CA LYS A 40 -22.39 11.32 -1.43
C LYS A 40 -22.00 12.79 -1.34
N GLU A 41 -20.85 13.08 -0.79
CA GLU A 41 -20.35 14.45 -0.58
C GLU A 41 -20.00 15.14 -1.90
N ASN A 42 -19.42 14.41 -2.83
CA ASN A 42 -18.82 15.01 -4.02
C ASN A 42 -19.64 14.89 -5.30
N TYR A 43 -20.57 13.94 -5.37
CA TYR A 43 -21.28 13.61 -6.61
C TYR A 43 -22.83 13.58 -6.46
N SER A 44 -23.39 13.97 -5.31
CA SER A 44 -24.85 13.97 -5.07
C SER A 44 -25.63 14.74 -6.12
N GLU A 45 -25.11 15.87 -6.60
CA GLU A 45 -25.72 16.72 -7.63
C GLU A 45 -25.90 16.03 -8.99
N PHE A 46 -25.11 15.00 -9.29
CA PHE A 46 -25.17 14.23 -10.53
C PHE A 46 -26.03 12.97 -10.42
N MET A 47 -26.56 12.67 -9.22
CA MET A 47 -27.37 11.49 -8.97
C MET A 47 -28.84 11.77 -9.29
N LYS A 48 -29.43 10.97 -10.19
CA LYS A 48 -30.89 10.97 -10.40
C LYS A 48 -31.57 10.24 -9.27
N PHE A 49 -32.80 10.63 -8.93
CA PHE A 49 -33.64 9.97 -7.92
C PHE A 49 -33.80 8.47 -8.19
N LYS A 50 -33.84 7.64 -7.12
CA LYS A 50 -34.07 6.17 -7.12
C LYS A 50 -32.90 5.28 -7.56
N LYS A 51 -31.65 5.69 -7.37
CA LYS A 51 -30.50 4.80 -7.60
C LYS A 51 -30.22 3.91 -6.40
N LYS A 52 -29.83 2.65 -6.65
CA LYS A 52 -29.37 1.74 -5.61
C LYS A 52 -27.89 1.94 -5.35
N PHE A 53 -27.56 2.10 -4.08
CA PHE A 53 -26.18 2.12 -3.57
C PHE A 53 -25.95 0.87 -2.73
N LEU A 54 -24.84 0.21 -2.98
CA LEU A 54 -24.38 -0.90 -2.15
C LEU A 54 -22.96 -0.62 -1.71
N VAL A 55 -22.67 -0.90 -0.44
CA VAL A 55 -21.31 -1.01 0.05
C VAL A 55 -20.95 -2.48 0.02
N ILE A 56 -19.98 -2.84 -0.83
CA ILE A 56 -19.45 -4.20 -0.91
C ILE A 56 -17.95 -4.06 -0.65
N PHE A 57 -17.54 -4.45 0.56
CA PHE A 57 -16.14 -4.41 0.95
C PHE A 57 -15.32 -5.33 0.04
N ARG A 58 -14.11 -4.89 -0.29
CA ARG A 58 -13.18 -5.72 -1.01
C ARG A 58 -12.69 -6.84 -0.09
N GLY A 59 -12.69 -8.05 -0.61
CA GLY A 59 -12.05 -9.18 0.03
C GLY A 59 -10.61 -9.38 -0.43
N ILE A 60 -9.97 -10.32 0.21
CA ILE A 60 -8.70 -10.93 -0.21
C ILE A 60 -8.91 -12.44 -0.42
N ASN A 61 -8.00 -13.08 -1.10
CA ASN A 61 -7.97 -14.54 -1.18
C ASN A 61 -7.25 -15.07 0.07
N VAL A 62 -8.01 -15.51 1.06
CA VAL A 62 -7.46 -16.00 2.34
C VAL A 62 -6.66 -17.28 2.18
N ASP A 63 -6.99 -18.14 1.21
CA ASP A 63 -6.23 -19.35 0.93
C ASP A 63 -4.84 -19.04 0.34
N TYR A 64 -4.72 -17.93 -0.39
CA TYR A 64 -3.44 -17.45 -0.90
C TYR A 64 -2.62 -16.72 0.18
N PHE A 65 -3.29 -15.93 1.03
CA PHE A 65 -2.68 -15.23 2.16
C PHE A 65 -2.80 -16.05 3.45
N ASP A 66 -2.28 -17.27 3.41
CA ASP A 66 -2.22 -18.21 4.54
C ASP A 66 -0.76 -18.57 4.83
N PRO A 67 -0.23 -18.24 6.03
CA PRO A 67 1.16 -18.49 6.38
C PRO A 67 1.50 -20.00 6.39
N SER A 68 0.52 -20.88 6.64
CA SER A 68 0.72 -22.34 6.66
C SER A 68 1.08 -22.92 5.28
N THR A 69 0.78 -22.19 4.20
CA THR A 69 1.12 -22.58 2.81
C THR A 69 2.57 -22.27 2.44
N LYS A 70 3.33 -21.57 3.29
CA LYS A 70 4.70 -21.14 3.00
C LYS A 70 5.72 -22.07 3.68
N THR A 71 6.88 -22.21 3.04
CA THR A 71 7.92 -23.13 3.48
C THR A 71 9.22 -22.39 3.81
N GLU A 72 10.02 -22.96 4.72
CA GLU A 72 11.36 -22.43 5.02
C GLU A 72 12.27 -22.38 3.78
N SER A 73 12.09 -23.28 2.83
CA SER A 73 12.86 -23.28 1.57
C SER A 73 12.55 -22.02 0.73
N GLU A 74 11.28 -21.63 0.64
CA GLU A 74 10.86 -20.42 -0.05
C GLU A 74 11.35 -19.17 0.69
N GLU A 75 11.22 -19.17 2.02
CA GLU A 75 11.77 -18.11 2.86
C GLU A 75 13.27 -17.89 2.60
N LYS A 76 14.08 -18.95 2.70
CA LYS A 76 15.54 -18.88 2.45
C LYS A 76 15.87 -18.35 1.05
N LYS A 77 15.09 -18.75 0.03
CA LYS A 77 15.28 -18.27 -1.35
C LYS A 77 15.01 -16.77 -1.49
N ILE A 78 13.91 -16.27 -0.93
CA ILE A 78 13.56 -14.86 -1.07
C ILE A 78 14.48 -13.99 -0.23
N LEU A 79 14.86 -14.38 0.99
CA LEU A 79 15.82 -13.67 1.81
C LEU A 79 17.16 -13.54 1.11
N LYS A 80 17.67 -14.62 0.51
CA LYS A 80 18.91 -14.59 -0.30
C LYS A 80 18.76 -13.67 -1.50
N LYS A 81 17.64 -13.75 -2.23
CA LYS A 81 17.37 -12.91 -3.41
C LYS A 81 17.33 -11.41 -3.06
N TRP A 82 16.81 -11.07 -1.89
CA TRP A 82 16.69 -9.70 -1.41
C TRP A 82 17.87 -9.24 -0.56
N GLU A 83 18.86 -10.12 -0.36
CA GLU A 83 20.05 -9.86 0.47
C GLU A 83 19.68 -9.42 1.89
N LEU A 84 18.74 -10.13 2.50
CA LEU A 84 18.28 -9.88 3.86
C LEU A 84 18.87 -10.89 4.85
N ASN A 85 19.21 -10.40 6.03
CA ASN A 85 19.62 -11.25 7.15
C ASN A 85 18.40 -11.58 8.02
N LYS A 86 18.10 -12.88 8.19
CA LYS A 86 16.98 -13.37 9.00
C LYS A 86 17.08 -13.00 10.49
N GLU A 87 18.28 -12.76 11.01
CA GLU A 87 18.49 -12.37 12.41
C GLU A 87 18.04 -10.93 12.69
N LYS A 88 17.87 -10.12 11.64
CA LYS A 88 17.35 -8.75 11.72
C LYS A 88 15.84 -8.73 11.53
N LYS A 89 15.17 -7.81 12.21
CA LYS A 89 13.76 -7.58 11.98
C LYS A 89 13.49 -7.06 10.58
N ILE A 90 12.51 -7.62 9.89
CA ILE A 90 12.15 -7.24 8.52
C ILE A 90 10.86 -6.42 8.54
N ILE A 91 10.97 -5.17 8.14
CA ILE A 91 9.85 -4.23 8.01
C ILE A 91 9.52 -4.13 6.52
N LEU A 92 8.29 -4.46 6.16
CA LEU A 92 7.81 -4.41 4.77
C LEU A 92 6.87 -3.22 4.56
N ILE A 93 7.12 -2.43 3.52
CA ILE A 93 6.19 -1.42 3.01
C ILE A 93 5.82 -1.76 1.56
N PRO A 94 4.70 -2.47 1.35
CA PRO A 94 4.26 -2.82 0.01
C PRO A 94 3.40 -1.71 -0.59
N GLY A 95 3.65 -1.37 -1.85
CA GLY A 95 2.86 -0.40 -2.56
C GLY A 95 3.62 0.34 -3.65
N ARG A 96 2.88 0.90 -4.59
CA ARG A 96 3.45 1.73 -5.66
C ARG A 96 4.27 2.87 -5.07
N LEU A 97 5.38 3.21 -5.72
CA LEU A 97 6.18 4.37 -5.32
C LEU A 97 5.46 5.67 -5.74
N THR A 98 4.74 6.25 -4.80
CA THR A 98 4.00 7.51 -4.98
C THR A 98 4.08 8.35 -3.71
N SER A 99 4.02 9.66 -3.84
CA SER A 99 4.17 10.58 -2.71
C SER A 99 3.17 10.32 -1.58
N TRP A 100 1.94 9.95 -1.91
CA TRP A 100 0.89 9.74 -0.92
C TRP A 100 0.96 8.39 -0.18
N LYS A 101 1.79 7.43 -0.65
CA LYS A 101 2.00 6.13 0.01
C LYS A 101 2.95 6.19 1.21
N GLY A 102 3.52 7.35 1.50
CA GLY A 102 4.26 7.60 2.73
C GLY A 102 5.65 6.94 2.83
N GLN A 103 6.23 6.46 1.71
CA GLN A 103 7.59 5.89 1.74
C GLN A 103 8.62 6.92 2.25
N GLU A 104 8.43 8.19 1.90
CA GLU A 104 9.32 9.25 2.35
C GLU A 104 9.24 9.46 3.86
N LEU A 105 8.02 9.47 4.41
CA LEU A 105 7.77 9.56 5.85
C LEU A 105 8.40 8.39 6.61
N LEU A 106 8.31 7.17 6.05
CA LEU A 106 8.93 6.01 6.66
C LEU A 106 10.47 6.15 6.69
N ILE A 107 11.10 6.63 5.62
CA ILE A 107 12.57 6.85 5.58
C ILE A 107 12.97 7.86 6.66
N ASP A 108 12.19 8.92 6.89
CA ASP A 108 12.45 9.87 7.97
C ASP A 108 12.34 9.21 9.35
N ALA A 109 11.27 8.43 9.57
CA ALA A 109 11.08 7.71 10.83
C ALA A 109 12.23 6.72 11.11
N ILE A 110 12.68 5.99 10.09
CA ILE A 110 13.81 5.06 10.21
C ILE A 110 15.11 5.79 10.55
N ASN A 111 15.32 6.98 9.98
CA ASN A 111 16.46 7.81 10.36
C ASN A 111 16.41 8.20 11.84
N LEU A 112 15.25 8.60 12.36
CA LEU A 112 15.08 8.92 13.79
C LEU A 112 15.36 7.70 14.67
N VAL A 113 14.83 6.52 14.31
CA VAL A 113 15.13 5.28 15.06
C VAL A 113 16.64 5.02 15.13
N LYS A 114 17.34 5.21 14.04
CA LYS A 114 18.79 5.03 13.99
C LYS A 114 19.52 6.07 14.82
N THR A 115 19.17 7.36 14.68
CA THR A 115 19.92 8.47 15.31
C THR A 115 19.63 8.65 16.78
N GLU A 116 18.37 8.45 17.20
CA GLU A 116 17.96 8.70 18.58
C GLU A 116 17.99 7.45 19.45
N LEU A 117 17.68 6.28 18.87
CA LEU A 117 17.64 5.02 19.61
C LEU A 117 18.88 4.15 19.39
N GLY A 118 19.73 4.51 18.43
CA GLY A 118 20.93 3.71 18.10
C GLY A 118 20.60 2.30 17.61
N TYR A 119 19.34 2.01 17.20
CA TYR A 119 18.91 0.68 16.81
C TYR A 119 19.01 0.49 15.30
N GLU A 120 19.82 -0.49 14.90
CA GLU A 120 20.10 -0.80 13.48
C GLU A 120 19.86 -2.28 13.11
N ALA A 121 19.33 -3.09 14.04
CA ALA A 121 19.12 -4.53 13.84
C ALA A 121 17.84 -4.82 13.05
N PHE A 122 17.61 -4.09 11.95
CA PHE A 122 16.44 -4.28 11.06
C PHE A 122 16.79 -4.09 9.59
N HIS A 123 15.91 -4.60 8.75
CA HIS A 123 15.83 -4.29 7.33
C HIS A 123 14.47 -3.66 7.01
N VAL A 124 14.44 -2.70 6.12
CA VAL A 124 13.22 -2.13 5.55
C VAL A 124 13.18 -2.49 4.07
N VAL A 125 12.13 -3.17 3.66
CA VAL A 125 11.89 -3.53 2.27
C VAL A 125 10.80 -2.64 1.70
N ILE A 126 11.19 -1.70 0.85
CA ILE A 126 10.25 -0.87 0.06
C ILE A 126 9.94 -1.66 -1.20
N LEU A 127 8.77 -2.31 -1.21
CA LEU A 127 8.35 -3.23 -2.27
C LEU A 127 7.30 -2.59 -3.17
N GLY A 128 7.68 -2.27 -4.41
CA GLY A 128 6.74 -1.74 -5.40
C GLY A 128 7.39 -1.08 -6.60
N ASP A 129 6.58 -0.94 -7.65
CA ASP A 129 6.99 -0.32 -8.91
C ASP A 129 6.76 1.20 -8.87
N ASP A 130 7.66 1.93 -9.49
CA ASP A 130 7.55 3.38 -9.71
C ASP A 130 6.58 3.75 -10.84
N GLN A 131 6.21 2.78 -11.69
CA GLN A 131 5.33 2.98 -12.84
C GLN A 131 5.77 4.16 -13.74
N GLY A 132 7.06 4.28 -13.98
CA GLY A 132 7.66 5.38 -14.76
C GLY A 132 7.78 6.71 -14.00
N ARG A 133 7.60 6.72 -12.67
CA ARG A 133 7.81 7.90 -11.81
C ARG A 133 9.24 7.97 -11.29
N ASP A 134 10.20 7.89 -12.18
CA ASP A 134 11.64 7.85 -11.85
C ASP A 134 12.10 8.99 -10.93
N LEU A 135 11.53 10.19 -11.08
CA LEU A 135 11.89 11.33 -10.23
C LEU A 135 11.59 11.08 -8.75
N PHE A 136 10.42 10.48 -8.44
CA PHE A 136 10.07 10.20 -7.06
C PHE A 136 10.97 9.10 -6.47
N LYS A 137 11.22 8.04 -7.23
CA LYS A 137 12.15 6.98 -6.82
C LYS A 137 13.55 7.54 -6.58
N LYS A 138 14.08 8.36 -7.48
CA LYS A 138 15.38 9.02 -7.32
C LYS A 138 15.43 9.89 -6.07
N LYS A 139 14.34 10.60 -5.75
CA LYS A 139 14.21 11.37 -4.50
C LYS A 139 14.36 10.47 -3.27
N LEU A 140 13.65 9.33 -3.23
CA LEU A 140 13.75 8.37 -2.13
C LEU A 140 15.15 7.80 -1.98
N VAL A 141 15.78 7.40 -3.09
CA VAL A 141 17.17 6.86 -3.09
C VAL A 141 18.14 7.89 -2.53
N ARG A 142 18.10 9.13 -3.02
CA ARG A 142 18.97 10.21 -2.51
C ARG A 142 18.79 10.43 -1.01
N LYS A 143 17.54 10.34 -0.52
CA LYS A 143 17.23 10.50 0.91
C LYS A 143 17.85 9.36 1.75
N VAL A 144 17.76 8.12 1.24
CA VAL A 144 18.42 6.95 1.87
C VAL A 144 19.94 7.13 1.93
N GLU A 145 20.56 7.62 0.85
CA GLU A 145 21.98 7.93 0.78
C GLU A 145 22.37 9.04 1.76
N GLN A 146 21.61 10.15 1.77
CA GLN A 146 21.82 11.28 2.69
C GLN A 146 21.81 10.84 4.16
N TYR A 147 20.89 9.95 4.54
CA TYR A 147 20.76 9.42 5.89
C TYR A 147 21.67 8.21 6.17
N ARG A 148 22.47 7.78 5.18
CA ARG A 148 23.34 6.60 5.28
C ARG A 148 22.57 5.34 5.71
N LEU A 149 21.41 5.12 5.13
CA LEU A 149 20.50 4.00 5.42
C LEU A 149 20.59 2.86 4.38
N GLY A 150 21.58 2.87 3.51
CA GLY A 150 21.71 1.88 2.42
C GLY A 150 21.86 0.43 2.89
N ASN A 151 22.37 0.22 4.11
CA ASN A 151 22.49 -1.12 4.72
C ASN A 151 21.15 -1.61 5.30
N GLN A 152 20.25 -0.69 5.66
CA GLN A 152 18.96 -1.00 6.26
C GLN A 152 17.84 -1.06 5.23
N ILE A 153 17.84 -0.19 4.22
CA ILE A 153 16.72 -0.03 3.28
C ILE A 153 17.04 -0.65 1.93
N LYS A 154 16.15 -1.55 1.49
CA LYS A 154 16.20 -2.20 0.17
C LYS A 154 14.98 -1.79 -0.66
N PHE A 155 15.21 -1.44 -1.92
CA PHE A 155 14.15 -1.18 -2.90
C PHE A 155 13.97 -2.41 -3.78
N ILE A 156 12.82 -3.04 -3.68
CA ILE A 156 12.43 -4.22 -4.48
C ILE A 156 11.32 -3.80 -5.44
N LYS A 157 11.60 -3.85 -6.74
CA LYS A 157 10.66 -3.37 -7.77
C LYS A 157 9.40 -4.23 -7.85
N HIS A 158 9.55 -5.55 -7.81
CA HIS A 158 8.46 -6.48 -8.03
C HIS A 158 8.64 -7.78 -7.25
N CYS A 159 7.54 -8.25 -6.67
CA CYS A 159 7.43 -9.58 -6.10
C CYS A 159 6.16 -10.25 -6.67
N SER A 160 6.31 -11.39 -7.30
CA SER A 160 5.17 -12.16 -7.85
C SER A 160 4.38 -12.87 -6.77
N ASP A 161 5.03 -13.26 -5.67
CA ASP A 161 4.40 -13.88 -4.51
C ASP A 161 4.35 -12.89 -3.33
N MET A 162 3.25 -12.16 -3.24
CA MET A 162 3.04 -11.21 -2.15
C MET A 162 2.82 -11.91 -0.81
N ALA A 163 2.20 -13.09 -0.79
CA ALA A 163 2.05 -13.86 0.44
C ALA A 163 3.42 -14.23 1.03
N LEU A 164 4.38 -14.63 0.18
CA LEU A 164 5.74 -14.90 0.63
C LEU A 164 6.46 -13.62 1.12
N ALA A 165 6.21 -12.47 0.47
CA ALA A 165 6.75 -11.19 0.93
C ALA A 165 6.26 -10.82 2.34
N TYR A 166 4.97 -11.03 2.61
CA TYR A 166 4.41 -10.87 3.97
C TYR A 166 4.97 -11.93 4.92
N TYR A 167 5.06 -13.19 4.49
CA TYR A 167 5.54 -14.30 5.32
C TYR A 167 6.92 -14.02 5.93
N VAL A 168 7.85 -13.50 5.16
CA VAL A 168 9.23 -13.20 5.62
C VAL A 168 9.34 -11.90 6.41
N SER A 169 8.30 -11.07 6.47
CA SER A 169 8.32 -9.84 7.26
C SER A 169 7.89 -10.07 8.70
N ASP A 170 8.43 -9.29 9.63
CA ASP A 170 7.96 -9.23 11.03
C ASP A 170 6.87 -8.17 11.18
N ILE A 171 7.02 -7.04 10.50
CA ILE A 171 6.14 -5.88 10.58
C ILE A 171 5.81 -5.41 9.17
N VAL A 172 4.55 -5.11 8.93
CA VAL A 172 4.09 -4.48 7.69
C VAL A 172 3.66 -3.05 8.01
N ILE A 173 4.07 -2.09 7.20
CA ILE A 173 3.70 -0.69 7.41
C ILE A 173 2.95 -0.17 6.19
N SER A 174 1.80 0.46 6.42
CA SER A 174 1.00 1.15 5.42
C SER A 174 0.85 2.64 5.80
N PRO A 175 1.90 3.47 5.61
CA PRO A 175 1.96 4.82 6.13
C PRO A 175 1.36 5.85 5.16
N SER A 176 0.30 5.47 4.43
CA SER A 176 -0.35 6.35 3.45
C SER A 176 -0.77 7.67 4.10
N ILE A 177 -0.34 8.80 3.53
CA ILE A 177 -0.66 10.15 4.01
C ILE A 177 -2.00 10.68 3.48
N GLU A 178 -2.59 9.97 2.51
CA GLU A 178 -3.95 10.20 2.04
C GLU A 178 -4.82 8.97 2.33
N PRO A 179 -6.14 9.14 2.52
CA PRO A 179 -7.03 8.02 2.83
C PRO A 179 -7.03 6.93 1.74
N GLU A 180 -6.91 5.71 2.17
CA GLU A 180 -7.03 4.53 1.31
C GLU A 180 -8.50 4.22 1.00
N ALA A 181 -8.78 3.78 -0.21
CA ALA A 181 -10.12 3.37 -0.58
C ALA A 181 -10.61 2.15 0.21
N PHE A 182 -9.69 1.21 0.53
CA PHE A 182 -9.98 0.02 1.32
C PHE A 182 -8.79 -0.40 2.20
N GLY A 183 -7.54 -0.21 1.72
CA GLY A 183 -6.35 -0.59 2.48
C GLY A 183 -6.07 -2.10 2.45
N ARG A 184 -6.01 -2.70 1.26
CA ARG A 184 -5.77 -4.16 1.10
C ARG A 184 -4.53 -4.66 1.84
N VAL A 185 -3.48 -3.85 1.90
CA VAL A 185 -2.23 -4.17 2.60
C VAL A 185 -2.48 -4.59 4.05
N ALA A 186 -3.36 -3.87 4.76
CA ALA A 186 -3.68 -4.19 6.15
C ALA A 186 -4.35 -5.58 6.29
N VAL A 187 -5.33 -5.85 5.43
CA VAL A 187 -6.07 -7.13 5.48
C VAL A 187 -5.19 -8.31 5.06
N GLU A 188 -4.36 -8.11 4.02
CA GLU A 188 -3.39 -9.10 3.54
C GLU A 188 -2.34 -9.43 4.62
N ALA A 189 -1.80 -8.40 5.29
CA ALA A 189 -0.83 -8.58 6.38
C ALA A 189 -1.45 -9.30 7.59
N GLN A 190 -2.67 -8.93 7.98
CA GLN A 190 -3.39 -9.59 9.08
C GLN A 190 -3.69 -11.06 8.76
N SER A 191 -4.09 -11.38 7.52
CA SER A 191 -4.30 -12.77 7.09
C SER A 191 -3.01 -13.60 7.16
N MET A 192 -1.87 -12.95 6.95
CA MET A 192 -0.54 -13.56 7.10
C MET A 192 0.03 -13.45 8.53
N GLU A 193 -0.82 -13.13 9.52
CA GLU A 193 -0.47 -13.03 10.95
C GLU A 193 0.66 -12.03 11.24
N LYS A 194 0.73 -10.93 10.49
CA LYS A 194 1.77 -9.91 10.67
C LYS A 194 1.26 -8.71 11.46
N LEU A 195 2.16 -8.12 12.25
CA LEU A 195 1.93 -6.82 12.88
C LEU A 195 1.80 -5.76 11.78
N ILE A 196 0.85 -4.81 11.95
CA ILE A 196 0.64 -3.71 11.03
C ILE A 196 0.44 -2.40 11.80
#